data_3a6bd24fb38ab1b1f43a4d2184569733
#
_entry.id   3a6bd24fb38ab1b1f43a4d2184569733
#
_cell.length_a   1.000
_cell.length_b   1.000
_cell.length_c   1.000
_cell.angle_alpha   90.00
_cell.angle_beta   90.00
_cell.angle_gamma   90.00
#
_symmetry.space_group_name_H-M   'P 1'
#
loop_
_entity.id
_entity.type
_entity.pdbx_description
1 polymer ?
#
loop_
_entity_poly.entity_id
_entity_poly.type
_entity_poly.pdbx_seq_one_letter_code
_entity_poly.pdbx_strand_id
1 'polypeptide(L)'
;LTMRTFHTGGIASAEDITQGLPRVEELFESRHPKNAAILARLSGKVHIEEIKTARTIFVTNQTTGESESYPIHYNLKIRVKEGEEIEKGTRLTEGNIFPGDILAVLGVHAVQDYIISEVQKVYRLQGVDINDKHIEVIVRQMLRKVKIEESGSSYLLPGTLIDKRKVETINEELRERMANGEPDVELVTTAPVLQGITKASSSSDSFLSAASFQETTKALTDAAIRGKSDMLYGL
;
A
#
# COMPACT_ATOMS: atom_id res chain seq x y z
N LEU A 1 0.59 2.10 -20.00
CA LEU A 1 -0.28 0.94 -19.75
C LEU A 1 -1.73 1.37 -19.80
N THR A 2 -2.49 0.86 -20.79
CA THR A 2 -3.93 1.12 -20.85
C THR A 2 -4.66 -0.11 -20.35
N MET A 3 -5.28 -0.03 -19.19
CA MET A 3 -6.03 -1.14 -18.58
C MET A 3 -7.32 -1.52 -19.31
N ARG A 4 -7.72 -0.78 -20.37
CA ARG A 4 -9.01 -0.94 -21.06
C ARG A 4 -8.93 -1.55 -22.46
N THR A 5 -7.75 -1.91 -22.96
CA THR A 5 -7.58 -2.39 -24.33
C THR A 5 -7.01 -3.82 -24.41
N PHE A 6 -7.70 -4.76 -23.78
CA PHE A 6 -7.51 -6.16 -24.11
C PHE A 6 -8.50 -6.54 -25.22
N HIS A 7 -8.00 -6.73 -26.44
CA HIS A 7 -8.81 -7.11 -27.60
C HIS A 7 -9.04 -8.62 -27.70
N THR A 8 -8.28 -9.40 -26.94
CA THR A 8 -8.35 -10.87 -26.91
C THR A 8 -8.49 -11.30 -25.47
N GLY A 9 -9.66 -11.71 -25.05
CA GLY A 9 -9.87 -12.25 -23.73
C GLY A 9 -11.34 -12.36 -23.43
N GLY A 10 -11.91 -13.51 -23.65
CA GLY A 10 -13.17 -13.93 -23.05
C GLY A 10 -12.89 -14.36 -21.62
N ILE A 11 -13.88 -14.21 -20.74
CA ILE A 11 -13.87 -14.83 -19.41
C ILE A 11 -13.94 -16.34 -19.63
N ALA A 12 -12.80 -17.04 -19.47
CA ALA A 12 -12.71 -18.48 -19.68
C ALA A 12 -13.15 -19.28 -18.46
N SER A 13 -13.11 -18.70 -17.25
CA SER A 13 -13.53 -19.34 -16.01
C SER A 13 -14.01 -18.33 -14.96
N ALA A 14 -14.74 -18.81 -13.94
CA ALA A 14 -15.16 -17.96 -12.81
C ALA A 14 -13.96 -17.37 -12.03
N GLU A 15 -12.79 -18.01 -12.09
CA GLU A 15 -11.56 -17.52 -11.49
C GLU A 15 -10.98 -16.33 -12.26
N ASP A 16 -11.18 -16.24 -13.58
CA ASP A 16 -10.71 -15.13 -14.41
C ASP A 16 -11.44 -13.82 -14.09
N ILE A 17 -12.66 -13.86 -13.54
CA ILE A 17 -13.41 -12.67 -13.13
C ILE A 17 -12.69 -11.93 -11.98
N THR A 18 -12.04 -12.66 -11.09
CA THR A 18 -11.38 -12.10 -9.90
C THR A 18 -9.86 -11.99 -10.06
N GLN A 19 -9.27 -12.69 -11.02
CA GLN A 19 -7.82 -12.77 -11.24
C GLN A 19 -7.36 -12.06 -12.52
N GLY A 20 -8.28 -11.50 -13.31
CA GLY A 20 -7.97 -10.78 -14.54
C GLY A 20 -7.77 -9.27 -14.34
N LEU A 21 -8.15 -8.48 -15.35
CA LEU A 21 -8.08 -7.02 -15.31
C LEU A 21 -8.68 -6.36 -14.06
N PRO A 22 -9.82 -6.82 -13.51
CA PRO A 22 -10.35 -6.26 -12.26
C PRO A 22 -9.37 -6.37 -11.09
N ARG A 23 -8.55 -7.43 -11.06
CA ARG A 23 -7.51 -7.59 -10.02
C ARG A 23 -6.37 -6.58 -10.19
N VAL A 24 -5.96 -6.30 -11.43
CA VAL A 24 -4.94 -5.28 -11.70
C VAL A 24 -5.44 -3.89 -11.29
N GLU A 25 -6.69 -3.56 -11.59
CA GLU A 25 -7.31 -2.31 -11.16
C GLU A 25 -7.38 -2.22 -9.63
N GLU A 26 -7.78 -3.29 -8.96
CA GLU A 26 -7.85 -3.38 -7.50
C GLU A 26 -6.48 -3.14 -6.85
N LEU A 27 -5.41 -3.72 -7.41
CA LEU A 27 -4.04 -3.53 -6.93
C LEU A 27 -3.56 -2.09 -7.13
N PHE A 28 -3.73 -1.53 -8.31
CA PHE A 28 -3.27 -0.17 -8.61
C PHE A 28 -4.11 0.92 -7.93
N GLU A 29 -5.38 0.69 -7.69
CA GLU A 29 -6.21 1.62 -6.89
C GLU A 29 -6.13 1.37 -5.40
N SER A 30 -5.36 0.37 -4.96
CA SER A 30 -5.24 -0.01 -3.55
C SER A 30 -6.61 -0.18 -2.89
N ARG A 31 -7.53 -0.90 -3.58
CA ARG A 31 -8.86 -1.19 -3.06
C ARG A 31 -8.83 -2.43 -2.18
N HIS A 32 -9.67 -2.44 -1.16
CA HIS A 32 -9.87 -3.63 -0.34
C HIS A 32 -10.58 -4.72 -1.15
N PRO A 33 -10.01 -5.93 -1.26
CA PRO A 33 -10.68 -7.05 -1.89
C PRO A 33 -11.91 -7.47 -1.10
N LYS A 34 -12.95 -7.94 -1.80
CA LYS A 34 -14.18 -8.44 -1.15
C LYS A 34 -13.91 -9.61 -0.20
N ASN A 35 -12.97 -10.47 -0.58
CA ASN A 35 -12.49 -11.60 0.22
C ASN A 35 -11.01 -11.37 0.54
N ALA A 36 -10.72 -10.44 1.45
CA ALA A 36 -9.36 -10.18 1.87
C ALA A 36 -8.83 -11.34 2.73
N ALA A 37 -7.62 -11.79 2.40
CA ALA A 37 -6.88 -12.71 3.24
C ALA A 37 -6.35 -12.00 4.48
N ILE A 38 -6.41 -12.64 5.63
CA ILE A 38 -5.85 -12.12 6.88
C ILE A 38 -4.39 -12.56 6.95
N LEU A 39 -3.50 -11.61 7.25
CA LEU A 39 -2.07 -11.84 7.44
C LEU A 39 -1.71 -11.90 8.92
N ALA A 40 -0.80 -12.80 9.26
CA ALA A 40 -0.21 -12.84 10.60
C ALA A 40 0.72 -11.63 10.81
N ARG A 41 0.50 -10.87 11.87
CA ARG A 41 1.37 -9.75 12.26
C ARG A 41 2.53 -10.18 13.13
N LEU A 42 2.40 -11.32 13.80
CA LEU A 42 3.44 -11.93 14.63
C LEU A 42 3.89 -13.24 14.04
N SER A 43 5.16 -13.60 14.31
CA SER A 43 5.68 -14.95 14.08
C SER A 43 5.44 -15.77 15.33
N GLY A 44 4.95 -16.99 15.20
CA GLY A 44 4.71 -17.85 16.36
C GLY A 44 3.90 -19.08 16.04
N LYS A 45 3.42 -19.73 17.08
CA LYS A 45 2.62 -20.96 17.00
C LYS A 45 1.13 -20.64 16.92
N VAL A 46 0.46 -21.29 16.00
CA VAL A 46 -0.98 -21.13 15.75
C VAL A 46 -1.80 -21.98 16.71
N HIS A 47 -2.83 -21.37 17.31
CA HIS A 47 -3.88 -22.05 18.05
C HIS A 47 -5.25 -21.62 17.52
N ILE A 48 -6.12 -22.56 17.20
CA ILE A 48 -7.41 -22.30 16.58
C ILE A 48 -8.52 -22.62 17.58
N GLU A 49 -9.29 -21.63 17.98
CA GLU A 49 -10.48 -21.81 18.79
C GLU A 49 -11.74 -21.69 17.95
N GLU A 50 -12.61 -22.70 18.00
CA GLU A 50 -13.93 -22.68 17.36
C GLU A 50 -15.02 -22.58 18.42
N ILE A 51 -15.71 -21.43 18.47
CA ILE A 51 -16.86 -21.21 19.36
C ILE A 51 -18.11 -21.05 18.50
N LYS A 52 -18.92 -22.10 18.41
CA LYS A 52 -20.24 -22.22 17.75
C LYS A 52 -20.40 -21.48 16.41
N THR A 53 -20.12 -20.19 16.31
CA THR A 53 -20.32 -19.36 15.11
C THR A 53 -19.12 -18.48 14.76
N ALA A 54 -18.12 -18.43 15.61
CA ALA A 54 -16.90 -17.65 15.40
C ALA A 54 -15.67 -18.54 15.51
N ARG A 55 -14.75 -18.38 14.56
CA ARG A 55 -13.44 -18.99 14.59
C ARG A 55 -12.43 -17.90 14.90
N THR A 56 -11.57 -18.14 15.90
CA THR A 56 -10.50 -17.20 16.23
C THR A 56 -9.18 -17.95 16.16
N ILE A 57 -8.24 -17.38 15.41
CA ILE A 57 -6.87 -17.88 15.36
C ILE A 57 -6.05 -17.03 16.33
N PHE A 58 -5.35 -17.69 17.23
CA PHE A 58 -4.36 -17.08 18.11
C PHE A 58 -2.98 -17.42 17.57
N VAL A 59 -2.13 -16.42 17.45
CA VAL A 59 -0.72 -16.60 17.11
C VAL A 59 0.09 -16.14 18.31
N THR A 60 0.80 -17.08 18.91
CA THR A 60 1.60 -16.81 20.11
C THR A 60 3.08 -16.94 19.80
N ASN A 61 3.82 -15.88 20.04
CA ASN A 61 5.27 -15.89 19.93
C ASN A 61 5.86 -16.55 21.17
N GLN A 62 6.56 -17.67 20.99
CA GLN A 62 7.16 -18.42 22.10
C GLN A 62 8.33 -17.69 22.77
N THR A 63 8.96 -16.74 22.06
CA THR A 63 10.14 -16.02 22.56
C THR A 63 9.75 -14.76 23.36
N THR A 64 8.76 -13.99 22.88
CA THR A 64 8.33 -12.74 23.54
C THR A 64 7.13 -12.94 24.45
N GLY A 65 6.39 -14.06 24.33
CA GLY A 65 5.14 -14.30 25.05
C GLY A 65 3.96 -13.49 24.55
N GLU A 66 4.12 -12.70 23.48
CA GLU A 66 3.05 -11.93 22.88
C GLU A 66 2.09 -12.85 22.14
N SER A 67 0.79 -12.60 22.28
CA SER A 67 -0.23 -13.31 21.54
C SER A 67 -1.17 -12.31 20.85
N GLU A 68 -1.51 -12.58 19.61
CA GLU A 68 -2.48 -11.80 18.84
C GLU A 68 -3.62 -12.69 18.37
N SER A 69 -4.85 -12.17 18.49
CA SER A 69 -6.07 -12.90 18.11
C SER A 69 -6.64 -12.36 16.80
N TYR A 70 -6.98 -13.26 15.89
CA TYR A 70 -7.55 -12.96 14.58
C TYR A 70 -8.95 -13.56 14.48
N PRO A 71 -10.02 -12.76 14.63
CA PRO A 71 -11.37 -13.25 14.43
C PRO A 71 -11.62 -13.54 12.94
N ILE A 72 -12.05 -14.76 12.62
CA ILE A 72 -12.27 -15.20 11.26
C ILE A 72 -13.75 -15.46 11.05
N HIS A 73 -14.29 -14.84 10.00
CA HIS A 73 -15.65 -15.10 9.59
C HIS A 73 -15.79 -16.55 9.09
N TYR A 74 -16.88 -17.23 9.44
CA TYR A 74 -17.06 -18.66 9.15
C TYR A 74 -17.00 -19.00 7.63
N ASN A 75 -17.27 -18.04 6.76
CA ASN A 75 -17.22 -18.20 5.31
C ASN A 75 -15.79 -18.28 4.75
N LEU A 76 -14.78 -17.85 5.53
CA LEU A 76 -13.40 -17.86 5.10
C LEU A 76 -12.75 -19.20 5.43
N LYS A 77 -12.09 -19.80 4.45
CA LYS A 77 -11.33 -21.03 4.67
C LYS A 77 -9.99 -20.70 5.31
N ILE A 78 -9.69 -21.43 6.38
CA ILE A 78 -8.41 -21.34 7.09
C ILE A 78 -7.37 -22.12 6.29
N ARG A 79 -6.18 -21.55 6.14
CA ARG A 79 -5.07 -22.14 5.40
C ARG A 79 -4.04 -22.81 6.32
N VAL A 80 -3.94 -22.33 7.56
CA VAL A 80 -2.99 -22.81 8.56
C VAL A 80 -3.59 -23.94 9.40
N LYS A 81 -2.73 -24.78 9.94
CA LYS A 81 -3.13 -25.91 10.80
C LYS A 81 -2.91 -25.58 12.28
N GLU A 82 -3.65 -26.29 13.13
CA GLU A 82 -3.43 -26.23 14.57
C GLU A 82 -1.99 -26.63 14.93
N GLY A 83 -1.32 -25.80 15.75
CA GLY A 83 0.04 -26.03 16.19
C GLY A 83 1.14 -25.75 15.19
N GLU A 84 0.81 -25.22 14.01
CA GLU A 84 1.78 -24.84 12.98
C GLU A 84 2.59 -23.60 13.41
N GLU A 85 3.89 -23.63 13.18
CA GLU A 85 4.75 -22.45 13.34
C GLU A 85 4.71 -21.61 12.06
N ILE A 86 4.34 -20.34 12.21
CA ILE A 86 4.21 -19.41 11.10
C ILE A 86 5.12 -18.20 11.30
N GLU A 87 5.54 -17.64 10.17
CA GLU A 87 6.29 -16.38 10.13
C GLU A 87 5.35 -15.19 9.99
N LYS A 88 5.82 -14.02 10.42
CA LYS A 88 5.17 -12.74 10.18
C LYS A 88 4.90 -12.54 8.68
N GLY A 89 3.65 -12.20 8.32
CA GLY A 89 3.21 -12.07 6.94
C GLY A 89 2.64 -13.34 6.30
N THR A 90 2.58 -14.46 7.03
CA THR A 90 1.93 -15.68 6.55
C THR A 90 0.42 -15.47 6.42
N ARG A 91 -0.18 -16.01 5.35
CA ARG A 91 -1.64 -15.96 5.13
C ARG A 91 -2.35 -16.94 6.04
N LEU A 92 -3.21 -16.45 6.90
CA LEU A 92 -4.04 -17.29 7.80
C LEU A 92 -5.28 -17.83 7.07
N THR A 93 -5.83 -17.06 6.13
CA THR A 93 -7.04 -17.42 5.37
C THR A 93 -6.81 -17.43 3.87
N GLU A 94 -7.68 -18.12 3.13
CA GLU A 94 -7.74 -18.01 1.68
C GLU A 94 -8.32 -16.64 1.28
N GLY A 95 -7.86 -16.12 0.15
CA GLY A 95 -8.30 -14.85 -0.42
C GLY A 95 -7.17 -14.03 -1.00
N ASN A 96 -7.52 -12.87 -1.53
CA ASN A 96 -6.56 -11.93 -2.07
C ASN A 96 -5.97 -11.08 -0.94
N ILE A 97 -4.67 -10.89 -0.92
CA ILE A 97 -4.05 -10.02 0.08
C ILE A 97 -4.29 -8.57 -0.31
N PHE A 98 -4.63 -7.76 0.69
CA PHE A 98 -4.66 -6.31 0.55
C PHE A 98 -3.23 -5.75 0.64
N PRO A 99 -2.75 -4.99 -0.37
CA PRO A 99 -1.37 -4.47 -0.36
C PRO A 99 -1.05 -3.57 0.85
N GLY A 100 -2.05 -2.88 1.40
CA GLY A 100 -1.90 -2.08 2.61
C GLY A 100 -1.53 -2.89 3.84
N ASP A 101 -2.04 -4.12 3.97
CA ASP A 101 -1.70 -5.01 5.09
C ASP A 101 -0.26 -5.51 4.96
N ILE A 102 0.20 -5.78 3.72
CA ILE A 102 1.60 -6.12 3.48
C ILE A 102 2.50 -4.96 3.87
N LEU A 103 2.12 -3.72 3.53
CA LEU A 103 2.87 -2.53 3.91
C LEU A 103 3.01 -2.39 5.43
N ALA A 104 1.92 -2.62 6.16
CA ALA A 104 1.90 -2.52 7.61
C ALA A 104 2.71 -3.63 8.29
N VAL A 105 2.70 -4.85 7.72
CA VAL A 105 3.31 -6.04 8.34
C VAL A 105 4.76 -6.24 7.88
N LEU A 106 5.01 -6.23 6.56
CA LEU A 106 6.29 -6.59 5.95
C LEU A 106 7.10 -5.41 5.41
N GLY A 107 6.47 -4.23 5.32
CA GLY A 107 7.11 -3.00 4.87
C GLY A 107 7.09 -2.77 3.36
N VAL A 108 7.82 -1.72 2.93
CA VAL A 108 7.73 -1.15 1.57
C VAL A 108 8.22 -2.11 0.48
N HIS A 109 9.36 -2.78 0.70
CA HIS A 109 9.93 -3.69 -0.32
C HIS A 109 9.01 -4.88 -0.61
N ALA A 110 8.45 -5.49 0.42
CA ALA A 110 7.52 -6.61 0.26
C ALA A 110 6.25 -6.23 -0.54
N VAL A 111 5.74 -5.01 -0.34
CA VAL A 111 4.61 -4.49 -1.12
C VAL A 111 4.97 -4.30 -2.59
N GLN A 112 6.16 -3.77 -2.87
CA GLN A 112 6.65 -3.58 -4.23
C GLN A 112 6.72 -4.90 -4.97
N ASP A 113 7.41 -5.88 -4.40
CA ASP A 113 7.57 -7.21 -4.98
C ASP A 113 6.21 -7.91 -5.16
N TYR A 114 5.32 -7.77 -4.19
CA TYR A 114 3.99 -8.35 -4.26
C TYR A 114 3.16 -7.77 -5.41
N ILE A 115 3.08 -6.45 -5.53
CA ILE A 115 2.30 -5.80 -6.59
C ILE A 115 2.87 -6.16 -7.96
N ILE A 116 4.20 -6.12 -8.13
CA ILE A 116 4.86 -6.47 -9.38
C ILE A 116 4.55 -7.91 -9.76
N SER A 117 4.72 -8.86 -8.83
CA SER A 117 4.49 -10.27 -9.09
C SER A 117 3.03 -10.60 -9.44
N GLU A 118 2.07 -10.02 -8.71
CA GLU A 118 0.64 -10.24 -8.97
C GLU A 118 0.19 -9.62 -10.30
N VAL A 119 0.65 -8.42 -10.64
CA VAL A 119 0.34 -7.77 -11.92
C VAL A 119 0.96 -8.57 -13.08
N GLN A 120 2.23 -8.96 -12.97
CA GLN A 120 2.90 -9.78 -13.97
C GLN A 120 2.20 -11.13 -14.18
N LYS A 121 1.74 -11.76 -13.10
CA LYS A 121 0.97 -12.99 -13.17
C LYS A 121 -0.28 -12.85 -14.03
N VAL A 122 -1.05 -11.76 -13.80
CA VAL A 122 -2.26 -11.50 -14.59
C VAL A 122 -1.93 -11.28 -16.07
N TYR A 123 -0.92 -10.49 -16.39
CA TYR A 123 -0.52 -10.23 -17.77
C TYR A 123 0.01 -11.50 -18.48
N ARG A 124 0.81 -12.32 -17.81
CA ARG A 124 1.30 -13.60 -18.35
C ARG A 124 0.17 -14.58 -18.62
N LEU A 125 -0.84 -14.66 -17.76
CA LEU A 125 -2.04 -15.48 -17.99
C LEU A 125 -2.81 -15.03 -19.25
N GLN A 126 -2.74 -13.76 -19.61
CA GLN A 126 -3.32 -13.22 -20.85
C GLN A 126 -2.37 -13.29 -22.06
N GLY A 127 -1.22 -13.93 -21.92
CA GLY A 127 -0.23 -14.07 -23.00
C GLY A 127 0.51 -12.78 -23.34
N VAL A 128 0.48 -11.79 -22.43
CA VAL A 128 1.16 -10.49 -22.60
C VAL A 128 2.41 -10.47 -21.74
N ASP A 129 3.55 -10.23 -22.37
CA ASP A 129 4.84 -10.08 -21.68
C ASP A 129 5.17 -8.59 -21.52
N ILE A 130 5.33 -8.15 -20.28
CA ILE A 130 5.62 -6.76 -19.91
C ILE A 130 6.88 -6.72 -19.05
N ASN A 131 7.79 -5.80 -19.35
CA ASN A 131 8.97 -5.61 -18.52
C ASN A 131 8.57 -4.96 -17.17
N ASP A 132 9.15 -5.46 -16.09
CA ASP A 132 8.85 -5.06 -14.70
C ASP A 132 9.02 -3.56 -14.47
N LYS A 133 9.96 -2.90 -15.15
CA LYS A 133 10.20 -1.45 -15.02
C LYS A 133 8.95 -0.58 -15.24
N HIS A 134 8.01 -1.02 -16.07
CA HIS A 134 6.77 -0.27 -16.32
C HIS A 134 5.85 -0.31 -15.10
N ILE A 135 5.82 -1.44 -14.40
CA ILE A 135 5.05 -1.62 -13.17
C ILE A 135 5.75 -0.94 -12.00
N GLU A 136 7.07 -1.07 -11.91
CA GLU A 136 7.90 -0.44 -10.87
C GLU A 136 7.72 1.08 -10.82
N VAL A 137 7.68 1.74 -11.98
CA VAL A 137 7.44 3.20 -12.06
C VAL A 137 6.09 3.58 -11.45
N ILE A 138 5.03 2.77 -11.72
CA ILE A 138 3.70 3.01 -11.16
C ILE A 138 3.72 2.81 -9.64
N VAL A 139 4.26 1.70 -9.18
CA VAL A 139 4.34 1.36 -7.74
C VAL A 139 5.16 2.40 -6.97
N ARG A 140 6.25 2.89 -7.57
CA ARG A 140 7.04 3.99 -7.01
C ARG A 140 6.20 5.25 -6.78
N GLN A 141 5.32 5.61 -7.72
CA GLN A 141 4.43 6.76 -7.56
C GLN A 141 3.36 6.53 -6.49
N MET A 142 2.87 5.30 -6.35
CA MET A 142 1.91 4.93 -5.30
C MET A 142 2.51 5.06 -3.88
N LEU A 143 3.82 4.87 -3.75
CA LEU A 143 4.56 4.93 -2.47
C LEU A 143 5.35 6.24 -2.28
N ARG A 144 5.07 7.24 -3.09
CA ARG A 144 5.80 8.51 -3.08
C ARG A 144 5.56 9.33 -1.82
N LYS A 145 4.35 9.28 -1.26
CA LYS A 145 3.95 10.07 -0.10
C LYS A 145 4.05 9.27 1.19
N VAL A 146 4.39 9.97 2.25
CA VAL A 146 4.42 9.45 3.62
C VAL A 146 3.47 10.26 4.50
N LYS A 147 2.94 9.62 5.54
CA LYS A 147 2.11 10.26 6.56
C LYS A 147 3.00 10.67 7.71
N ILE A 148 2.88 11.90 8.16
CA ILE A 148 3.59 12.39 9.33
C ILE A 148 2.92 11.82 10.57
N GLU A 149 3.68 11.15 11.42
CA GLU A 149 3.25 10.69 12.74
C GLU A 149 3.55 11.76 13.78
N GLU A 150 4.81 12.16 13.89
CA GLU A 150 5.27 13.20 14.79
C GLU A 150 5.99 14.29 14.01
N SER A 151 5.64 15.54 14.29
CA SER A 151 6.19 16.70 13.58
C SER A 151 7.61 17.05 14.03
N GLY A 152 8.05 16.57 15.20
CA GLY A 152 9.31 17.01 15.80
C GLY A 152 9.41 18.52 15.87
N SER A 153 10.61 19.07 15.63
CA SER A 153 10.88 20.51 15.60
C SER A 153 10.58 21.17 14.25
N SER A 154 9.76 20.52 13.39
CA SER A 154 9.37 21.07 12.09
C SER A 154 8.02 21.81 12.15
N TYR A 155 7.74 22.57 11.07
CA TYR A 155 6.44 23.26 10.89
C TYR A 155 5.34 22.34 10.32
N LEU A 156 5.62 21.06 10.15
CA LEU A 156 4.70 20.11 9.56
C LEU A 156 3.59 19.72 10.55
N LEU A 157 2.39 19.42 10.03
CA LEU A 157 1.27 18.99 10.85
C LEU A 157 1.17 17.47 10.91
N PRO A 158 1.04 16.86 12.09
CA PRO A 158 0.78 15.43 12.21
C PRO A 158 -0.45 15.00 11.41
N GLY A 159 -0.38 13.81 10.82
CA GLY A 159 -1.47 13.25 10.00
C GLY A 159 -1.50 13.73 8.55
N THR A 160 -0.70 14.71 8.15
CA THR A 160 -0.63 15.16 6.75
C THR A 160 0.18 14.21 5.86
N LEU A 161 -0.20 14.17 4.58
CA LEU A 161 0.50 13.39 3.55
C LEU A 161 1.46 14.30 2.78
N ILE A 162 2.74 14.02 2.87
CA ILE A 162 3.81 14.83 2.25
C ILE A 162 4.71 13.93 1.41
N ASP A 163 5.36 14.49 0.40
CA ASP A 163 6.36 13.80 -0.40
C ASP A 163 7.55 13.39 0.47
N LYS A 164 7.95 12.12 0.37
CA LYS A 164 9.06 11.56 1.13
C LYS A 164 10.34 12.39 1.00
N ARG A 165 10.64 12.89 -0.20
CA ARG A 165 11.84 13.72 -0.43
C ARG A 165 11.81 15.03 0.33
N LYS A 166 10.62 15.68 0.42
CA LYS A 166 10.49 16.93 1.20
C LYS A 166 10.75 16.69 2.69
N VAL A 167 10.28 15.56 3.21
CA VAL A 167 10.54 15.20 4.61
C VAL A 167 12.03 14.89 4.83
N GLU A 168 12.67 14.21 3.88
CA GLU A 168 14.13 13.96 3.94
C GLU A 168 14.92 15.25 3.98
N THR A 169 14.61 16.25 3.12
CA THR A 169 15.24 17.57 3.13
C THR A 169 15.06 18.28 4.47
N ILE A 170 13.84 18.29 5.01
CA ILE A 170 13.55 18.88 6.33
C ILE A 170 14.33 18.18 7.44
N ASN A 171 14.39 16.85 7.40
CA ASN A 171 15.15 16.09 8.36
C ASN A 171 16.68 16.31 8.23
N GLU A 172 17.20 16.59 7.03
CA GLU A 172 18.59 17.00 6.84
C GLU A 172 18.85 18.36 7.48
N GLU A 173 18.00 19.35 7.26
CA GLU A 173 18.07 20.66 7.92
C GLU A 173 18.03 20.54 9.46
N LEU A 174 17.14 19.69 9.98
CA LEU A 174 17.06 19.45 11.43
C LEU A 174 18.32 18.76 11.98
N ARG A 175 18.92 17.81 11.23
CA ARG A 175 20.19 17.20 11.62
C ARG A 175 21.35 18.20 11.63
N GLU A 176 21.38 19.13 10.68
CA GLU A 176 22.38 20.21 10.69
C GLU A 176 22.22 21.13 11.91
N ARG A 177 21.00 21.45 12.30
CA ARG A 177 20.71 22.22 13.52
C ARG A 177 21.16 21.47 14.77
N MET A 178 20.90 20.15 14.85
CA MET A 178 21.40 19.29 15.93
C MET A 178 22.93 19.29 15.97
N ALA A 179 23.61 19.22 14.83
CA ALA A 179 25.06 19.23 14.73
C ALA A 179 25.66 20.58 15.16
N ASN A 180 24.94 21.68 14.95
CA ASN A 180 25.32 23.02 15.39
C ASN A 180 25.12 23.26 16.90
N GLY A 181 24.59 22.26 17.63
CA GLY A 181 24.45 22.30 19.09
C GLY A 181 23.17 22.95 19.58
N GLU A 182 22.12 23.08 18.76
CA GLU A 182 20.81 23.50 19.22
C GLU A 182 20.20 22.41 20.14
N PRO A 183 19.78 22.74 21.38
CA PRO A 183 19.14 21.79 22.28
C PRO A 183 17.71 21.47 21.81
N ASP A 184 17.23 20.27 22.14
CA ASP A 184 15.83 19.83 21.97
C ASP A 184 15.30 19.82 20.52
N VAL A 185 16.19 19.54 19.53
CA VAL A 185 15.76 19.36 18.14
C VAL A 185 15.35 17.90 17.93
N GLU A 186 14.10 17.67 17.55
CA GLU A 186 13.55 16.35 17.22
C GLU A 186 13.31 16.21 15.71
N LEU A 187 13.60 15.02 15.17
CA LEU A 187 13.36 14.70 13.78
C LEU A 187 11.89 14.38 13.52
N VAL A 188 11.45 14.57 12.29
CA VAL A 188 10.11 14.19 11.83
C VAL A 188 10.02 12.67 11.67
N THR A 189 9.04 12.06 12.32
CA THR A 189 8.73 10.63 12.20
C THR A 189 7.60 10.42 11.18
N THR A 190 7.76 9.44 10.31
CA THR A 190 6.80 9.20 9.22
C THR A 190 6.47 7.73 9.05
N ALA A 191 5.21 7.45 8.70
CA ALA A 191 4.77 6.13 8.26
C ALA A 191 4.60 6.09 6.74
N PRO A 192 5.06 5.02 6.06
CA PRO A 192 4.83 4.84 4.64
C PRO A 192 3.34 4.63 4.35
N VAL A 193 2.86 5.20 3.25
CA VAL A 193 1.45 5.08 2.83
C VAL A 193 1.39 4.63 1.38
N LEU A 194 0.54 3.65 1.10
CA LEU A 194 0.22 3.21 -0.25
C LEU A 194 -1.01 3.98 -0.75
N GLN A 195 -0.85 4.73 -1.83
CA GLN A 195 -1.96 5.45 -2.47
C GLN A 195 -2.35 4.76 -3.78
N GLY A 196 -3.66 4.69 -4.06
CA GLY A 196 -4.13 4.31 -5.39
C GLY A 196 -3.66 5.32 -6.45
N ILE A 197 -3.51 4.86 -7.71
CA ILE A 197 -2.99 5.68 -8.81
C ILE A 197 -3.82 6.94 -9.06
N THR A 198 -5.14 6.85 -8.98
CA THR A 198 -6.04 7.99 -9.14
C THR A 198 -5.77 9.06 -8.08
N LYS A 199 -5.63 8.66 -6.82
CA LYS A 199 -5.32 9.58 -5.72
C LYS A 199 -3.90 10.12 -5.81
N ALA A 200 -2.92 9.29 -6.16
CA ALA A 200 -1.52 9.70 -6.32
C ALA A 200 -1.38 10.73 -7.44
N SER A 201 -2.09 10.55 -8.56
CA SER A 201 -2.07 11.48 -9.70
C SER A 201 -2.79 12.79 -9.41
N SER A 202 -3.97 12.75 -8.79
CA SER A 202 -4.77 13.94 -8.46
C SER A 202 -4.19 14.76 -7.30
N SER A 203 -3.45 14.13 -6.39
CA SER A 203 -2.78 14.79 -5.27
C SER A 203 -1.33 15.19 -5.57
N SER A 204 -0.94 15.22 -6.84
CA SER A 204 0.37 15.70 -7.28
C SER A 204 0.60 17.15 -6.87
N ASP A 205 1.85 17.52 -6.58
CA ASP A 205 2.22 18.91 -6.27
C ASP A 205 2.10 19.81 -7.50
N SER A 206 2.24 19.25 -8.72
CA SER A 206 1.97 19.92 -9.98
C SER A 206 0.47 19.85 -10.31
N PHE A 207 -0.22 20.97 -10.33
CA PHE A 207 -1.63 21.02 -10.73
C PHE A 207 -1.83 20.75 -12.23
N LEU A 208 -0.81 21.03 -13.06
CA LEU A 208 -0.83 20.71 -14.48
C LEU A 208 -0.79 19.20 -14.71
N SER A 209 0.04 18.48 -13.96
CA SER A 209 0.09 17.01 -13.98
C SER A 209 -1.26 16.41 -13.52
N ALA A 210 -1.84 16.93 -12.44
CA ALA A 210 -3.15 16.49 -11.97
C ALA A 210 -4.26 16.76 -13.01
N ALA A 211 -4.24 17.93 -13.65
CA ALA A 211 -5.19 18.31 -14.70
C ALA A 211 -5.07 17.44 -15.95
N SER A 212 -3.86 16.99 -16.31
CA SER A 212 -3.64 16.12 -17.47
C SER A 212 -4.17 14.70 -17.28
N PHE A 213 -4.31 14.24 -16.04
CA PHE A 213 -4.78 12.90 -15.73
C PHE A 213 -6.31 12.80 -15.81
N GLN A 214 -7.03 13.55 -14.98
CA GLN A 214 -8.49 13.59 -14.89
C GLN A 214 -8.96 14.92 -14.30
N GLU A 215 -10.25 15.25 -14.46
CA GLU A 215 -10.88 16.42 -13.85
C GLU A 215 -10.17 17.74 -14.17
N THR A 216 -9.73 17.91 -15.42
CA THR A 216 -8.97 19.08 -15.90
C THR A 216 -9.58 20.42 -15.45
N THR A 217 -10.89 20.60 -15.63
CA THR A 217 -11.59 21.82 -15.26
C THR A 217 -11.50 22.10 -13.77
N LYS A 218 -11.71 21.09 -12.94
CA LYS A 218 -11.67 21.21 -11.47
C LYS A 218 -10.26 21.56 -10.98
N ALA A 219 -9.23 20.85 -11.48
CA ALA A 219 -7.84 21.10 -11.10
C ALA A 219 -7.39 22.51 -11.50
N LEU A 220 -7.70 22.97 -12.71
CA LEU A 220 -7.36 24.31 -13.18
C LEU A 220 -8.13 25.41 -12.45
N THR A 221 -9.42 25.21 -12.19
CA THR A 221 -10.25 26.16 -11.44
C THR A 221 -9.74 26.32 -10.00
N ASP A 222 -9.43 25.21 -9.33
CA ASP A 222 -8.90 25.22 -7.96
C ASP A 222 -7.53 25.91 -7.89
N ALA A 223 -6.67 25.67 -8.87
CA ALA A 223 -5.39 26.34 -8.99
C ALA A 223 -5.53 27.85 -9.25
N ALA A 224 -6.45 28.24 -10.11
CA ALA A 224 -6.72 29.65 -10.41
C ALA A 224 -7.28 30.39 -9.19
N ILE A 225 -8.25 29.80 -8.48
CA ILE A 225 -8.85 30.39 -7.28
C ILE A 225 -7.80 30.59 -6.19
N ARG A 226 -6.89 29.63 -6.03
CA ARG A 226 -5.86 29.68 -4.98
C ARG A 226 -4.60 30.43 -5.42
N GLY A 227 -4.51 30.91 -6.65
CA GLY A 227 -3.32 31.56 -7.20
C GLY A 227 -2.07 30.68 -7.14
N LYS A 228 -2.21 29.36 -7.36
CA LYS A 228 -1.08 28.42 -7.28
C LYS A 228 -0.12 28.61 -8.44
N SER A 229 1.18 28.62 -8.13
CA SER A 229 2.25 28.53 -9.12
C SER A 229 2.69 27.07 -9.25
N ASP A 230 2.91 26.61 -10.48
CA ASP A 230 3.42 25.26 -10.76
C ASP A 230 4.93 25.32 -10.99
N MET A 231 5.66 24.54 -10.24
CA MET A 231 7.13 24.44 -10.36
C MET A 231 7.58 23.55 -11.51
N LEU A 232 6.64 22.92 -12.22
CA LEU A 232 6.87 21.98 -13.33
C LEU A 232 7.71 20.74 -12.97
N TYR A 233 7.82 20.42 -11.70
CA TYR A 233 8.47 19.20 -11.27
C TYR A 233 7.53 18.00 -11.38
N GLY A 234 7.95 17.00 -12.14
CA GLY A 234 7.21 15.74 -12.31
C GLY A 234 6.17 15.75 -13.43
N LEU A 235 6.34 16.65 -14.39
CA LEU A 235 5.69 16.59 -15.69
C LEU A 235 6.38 15.57 -16.59
#